data_579fe7175781f82ffc71ce20ca69db49
#
_entry.id   579fe7175781f82ffc71ce20ca69db49
#
_cell.length_a   1.000
_cell.length_b   1.000
_cell.length_c   1.000
_cell.angle_alpha   90.00
_cell.angle_beta   90.00
_cell.angle_gamma   90.00
#
_symmetry.space_group_name_H-M   'P 1'
#
loop_
_entity.id
_entity.type
_entity.pdbx_description
1 polymer ?
#
loop_
_entity_poly.entity_id
_entity_poly.type
_entity_poly.pdbx_seq_one_letter_code
_entity_poly.pdbx_strand_id
1 'polypeptide(L)'
;MADEYNKIKAEIQEILRKLNDESISYKGSDIYKLYRDYLKLSMKLSFNSPSFEMDKSSYRYGNCYSYALGLECPEEFARMFNQKCVIFFPFNIGLMHTSFTSHNNCINDLNSDLDELGIRHYDVDYKDSCEHGGYKIALFQTDGDFHFVRENSDGSWSHKYGFSTYVERMDKLPKYLFDEYEFVKSIEIVKPLVRRIK
;
A
#
# COMPACT_ATOMS: atom_id res chain seq x y z
N MET A 1 -9.18 0.64 -23.94
CA MET A 1 -8.04 1.02 -23.02
C MET A 1 -8.14 2.47 -22.53
N ALA A 2 -8.19 3.51 -23.40
CA ALA A 2 -8.41 4.89 -22.90
C ALA A 2 -9.74 5.06 -22.17
N ASP A 3 -10.75 4.34 -22.61
CA ASP A 3 -12.09 4.31 -21.98
C ASP A 3 -12.04 3.65 -20.60
N GLU A 4 -11.31 2.55 -20.44
CA GLU A 4 -11.14 1.86 -19.16
C GLU A 4 -10.40 2.71 -18.12
N TYR A 5 -9.32 3.40 -18.53
CA TYR A 5 -8.60 4.32 -17.63
C TYR A 5 -9.51 5.44 -17.12
N ASN A 6 -10.26 6.07 -18.03
CA ASN A 6 -11.18 7.16 -17.68
C ASN A 6 -12.35 6.66 -16.81
N LYS A 7 -12.85 5.44 -17.08
CA LYS A 7 -13.88 4.80 -16.28
C LYS A 7 -13.41 4.59 -14.83
N ILE A 8 -12.22 4.03 -14.63
CA ILE A 8 -11.65 3.83 -13.29
C ILE A 8 -11.49 5.17 -12.57
N LYS A 9 -10.99 6.21 -13.23
CA LYS A 9 -10.90 7.55 -12.63
C LYS A 9 -12.26 8.10 -12.21
N ALA A 10 -13.28 7.94 -13.04
CA ALA A 10 -14.63 8.37 -12.72
C ALA A 10 -15.21 7.61 -11.51
N GLU A 11 -14.98 6.30 -11.42
CA GLU A 11 -15.40 5.49 -10.28
C GLU A 11 -14.70 5.93 -8.97
N ILE A 12 -13.40 6.21 -9.03
CA ILE A 12 -12.64 6.76 -7.88
C ILE A 12 -13.23 8.10 -7.45
N GLN A 13 -13.45 9.02 -8.40
CA GLN A 13 -14.02 10.34 -8.10
C GLN A 13 -15.42 10.23 -7.49
N GLU A 14 -16.24 9.28 -7.95
CA GLU A 14 -17.57 9.06 -7.38
C GLU A 14 -17.51 8.53 -5.93
N ILE A 15 -16.55 7.66 -5.62
CA ILE A 15 -16.32 7.22 -4.23
C ILE A 15 -15.96 8.42 -3.35
N LEU A 16 -15.00 9.25 -3.76
CA LEU A 16 -14.57 10.42 -2.99
C LEU A 16 -15.69 11.46 -2.86
N ARG A 17 -16.48 11.67 -3.91
CA ARG A 17 -17.65 12.55 -3.88
C ARG A 17 -18.68 12.09 -2.84
N LYS A 18 -18.98 10.79 -2.79
CA LYS A 18 -19.87 10.22 -1.78
C LYS A 18 -19.37 10.45 -0.36
N LEU A 19 -18.08 10.31 -0.12
CA LEU A 19 -17.49 10.56 1.21
C LEU A 19 -17.56 12.03 1.64
N ASN A 20 -17.65 12.95 0.70
CA ASN A 20 -17.82 14.39 0.95
C ASN A 20 -19.30 14.82 1.08
N ASP A 21 -20.24 13.93 0.81
CA ASP A 21 -21.67 14.22 0.91
C ASP A 21 -22.15 14.09 2.35
N GLU A 22 -22.29 15.21 3.04
CA GLU A 22 -22.71 15.26 4.45
C GLU A 22 -24.14 14.75 4.68
N SER A 23 -24.95 14.61 3.63
CA SER A 23 -26.31 14.04 3.72
C SER A 23 -26.30 12.51 3.91
N ILE A 24 -25.16 11.85 3.59
CA ILE A 24 -25.01 10.41 3.67
C ILE A 24 -24.41 10.02 5.04
N SER A 25 -25.14 9.22 5.81
CA SER A 25 -24.62 8.66 7.06
C SER A 25 -24.02 7.28 6.81
N TYR A 26 -22.71 7.13 7.02
CA TYR A 26 -22.00 5.87 6.88
C TYR A 26 -21.82 5.17 8.24
N LYS A 27 -22.00 3.85 8.25
CA LYS A 27 -21.49 2.98 9.33
C LYS A 27 -20.01 2.71 9.09
N GLY A 28 -19.26 2.32 10.12
CA GLY A 28 -17.85 1.98 9.98
C GLY A 28 -17.60 0.91 8.91
N SER A 29 -18.45 -0.14 8.84
CA SER A 29 -18.38 -1.20 7.82
C SER A 29 -18.51 -0.69 6.39
N ASP A 30 -19.32 0.35 6.15
CA ASP A 30 -19.55 0.91 4.83
C ASP A 30 -18.31 1.68 4.35
N ILE A 31 -17.66 2.42 5.27
CA ILE A 31 -16.42 3.16 4.98
C ILE A 31 -15.30 2.18 4.61
N TYR A 32 -15.19 1.06 5.33
CA TYR A 32 -14.22 0.00 5.00
C TYR A 32 -14.44 -0.60 3.64
N LYS A 33 -15.69 -0.87 3.28
CA LYS A 33 -16.03 -1.41 1.98
C LYS A 33 -15.64 -0.42 0.87
N LEU A 34 -16.04 0.85 1.01
CA LEU A 34 -15.68 1.91 0.05
C LEU A 34 -14.17 2.06 -0.07
N TYR A 35 -13.44 1.95 1.04
CA TYR A 35 -11.98 2.05 1.02
C TYR A 35 -11.33 0.87 0.29
N ARG A 36 -11.79 -0.36 0.51
CA ARG A 36 -11.31 -1.53 -0.26
C ARG A 36 -11.60 -1.40 -1.75
N ASP A 37 -12.80 -0.94 -2.10
CA ASP A 37 -13.18 -0.70 -3.50
C ASP A 37 -12.27 0.38 -4.13
N TYR A 38 -12.00 1.47 -3.40
CA TYR A 38 -11.05 2.49 -3.79
C TYR A 38 -9.64 1.93 -4.02
N LEU A 39 -9.12 1.11 -3.10
CA LEU A 39 -7.79 0.51 -3.23
C LEU A 39 -7.68 -0.38 -4.47
N LYS A 40 -8.67 -1.23 -4.74
CA LYS A 40 -8.73 -2.08 -5.94
C LYS A 40 -8.70 -1.27 -7.23
N LEU A 41 -9.36 -0.13 -7.25
CA LEU A 41 -9.35 0.78 -8.40
C LEU A 41 -8.03 1.53 -8.52
N SER A 42 -7.51 2.08 -7.42
CA SER A 42 -6.28 2.86 -7.41
C SER A 42 -5.05 2.04 -7.80
N MET A 43 -5.02 0.74 -7.44
CA MET A 43 -3.95 -0.17 -7.87
C MET A 43 -3.80 -0.24 -9.38
N LYS A 44 -4.90 -0.19 -10.13
CA LYS A 44 -4.90 -0.23 -11.60
C LYS A 44 -4.31 1.03 -12.24
N LEU A 45 -4.29 2.15 -11.50
CA LEU A 45 -3.75 3.44 -11.95
C LEU A 45 -2.37 3.77 -11.34
N SER A 46 -1.81 2.87 -10.53
CA SER A 46 -0.56 3.03 -9.80
C SER A 46 0.68 2.81 -10.71
N PHE A 47 1.76 2.25 -10.20
CA PHE A 47 3.03 2.05 -10.90
C PHE A 47 3.67 0.71 -10.54
N ASN A 48 4.52 0.19 -11.44
CA ASN A 48 5.40 -0.97 -11.21
C ASN A 48 6.90 -0.60 -11.21
N SER A 49 7.22 0.68 -11.15
CA SER A 49 8.59 1.18 -11.07
C SER A 49 8.58 2.45 -10.20
N PRO A 50 8.65 2.31 -8.88
CA PRO A 50 8.57 3.46 -7.98
C PRO A 50 9.85 4.30 -8.02
N SER A 51 9.70 5.63 -7.94
CA SER A 51 10.81 6.56 -7.72
C SER A 51 10.85 7.01 -6.26
N PHE A 52 12.07 7.23 -5.74
CA PHE A 52 12.22 7.85 -4.42
C PHE A 52 11.73 9.32 -4.42
N GLU A 53 11.83 10.00 -5.55
CA GLU A 53 11.40 11.39 -5.70
C GLU A 53 9.89 11.58 -5.78
N MET A 54 9.12 10.47 -5.78
CA MET A 54 7.66 10.59 -5.68
C MET A 54 7.27 11.46 -4.50
N ASP A 55 6.27 12.30 -4.75
CA ASP A 55 5.76 13.25 -3.77
C ASP A 55 5.39 12.55 -2.46
N LYS A 56 6.14 12.87 -1.42
CA LYS A 56 5.98 12.29 -0.08
C LYS A 56 4.65 12.68 0.56
N SER A 57 4.01 13.74 0.09
CA SER A 57 2.70 14.20 0.58
C SER A 57 1.60 13.19 0.27
N SER A 58 1.71 12.44 -0.83
CA SER A 58 0.75 11.39 -1.22
C SER A 58 0.58 10.30 -0.17
N TYR A 59 1.58 10.10 0.69
CA TYR A 59 1.55 9.06 1.73
C TYR A 59 1.32 9.60 3.14
N ARG A 60 0.88 10.86 3.26
CA ARG A 60 0.73 11.55 4.56
C ARG A 60 -0.08 10.77 5.56
N TYR A 61 -1.13 10.08 5.13
CA TYR A 61 -2.05 9.34 5.99
C TYR A 61 -1.81 7.84 6.01
N GLY A 62 -0.76 7.37 5.34
CA GLY A 62 -0.38 5.96 5.28
C GLY A 62 0.80 5.61 6.18
N ASN A 63 1.12 4.33 6.28
CA ASN A 63 2.27 3.78 7.01
C ASN A 63 3.34 3.18 6.07
N CYS A 64 4.29 2.43 6.63
CA CYS A 64 5.33 1.73 5.87
C CYS A 64 4.76 0.75 4.84
N TYR A 65 3.68 0.05 5.18
CA TYR A 65 3.04 -0.93 4.31
C TYR A 65 2.37 -0.26 3.09
N SER A 66 1.58 0.79 3.33
CA SER A 66 0.98 1.56 2.23
C SER A 66 2.04 2.16 1.32
N TYR A 67 3.11 2.70 1.89
CA TYR A 67 4.22 3.25 1.13
C TYR A 67 4.90 2.19 0.26
N ALA A 68 5.19 1.02 0.82
CA ALA A 68 5.81 -0.08 0.08
C ALA A 68 4.93 -0.54 -1.08
N LEU A 69 3.63 -0.64 -0.88
CA LEU A 69 2.66 -1.01 -1.92
C LEU A 69 2.30 0.15 -2.87
N GLY A 70 2.73 1.39 -2.58
CA GLY A 70 2.30 2.56 -3.36
C GLY A 70 0.80 2.81 -3.28
N LEU A 71 0.22 2.60 -2.09
CA LEU A 71 -1.18 2.85 -1.77
C LEU A 71 -1.31 4.22 -1.12
N GLU A 72 -2.10 5.09 -1.71
CA GLU A 72 -2.41 6.42 -1.16
C GLU A 72 -3.69 6.35 -0.32
N CYS A 73 -3.70 7.08 0.80
CA CYS A 73 -4.92 7.31 1.56
C CYS A 73 -5.40 8.74 1.30
N PRO A 74 -6.47 8.94 0.53
CA PRO A 74 -7.07 10.25 0.38
C PRO A 74 -7.53 10.85 1.71
N GLU A 75 -7.47 12.17 1.81
CA GLU A 75 -7.85 12.90 3.01
C GLU A 75 -9.31 12.63 3.41
N GLU A 76 -10.18 12.42 2.45
CA GLU A 76 -11.59 12.08 2.67
C GLU A 76 -11.74 10.82 3.52
N PHE A 77 -10.98 9.77 3.21
CA PHE A 77 -10.99 8.55 4.02
C PHE A 77 -10.39 8.77 5.41
N ALA A 78 -9.24 9.46 5.49
CA ALA A 78 -8.60 9.75 6.78
C ALA A 78 -9.54 10.55 7.70
N ARG A 79 -10.27 11.53 7.16
CA ARG A 79 -11.27 12.30 7.91
C ARG A 79 -12.41 11.41 8.39
N MET A 80 -12.96 10.55 7.53
CA MET A 80 -14.07 9.67 7.88
C MET A 80 -13.69 8.66 8.96
N PHE A 81 -12.50 8.08 8.88
CA PHE A 81 -11.99 7.17 9.91
C PHE A 81 -11.85 7.89 11.26
N ASN A 82 -11.30 9.09 11.30
CA ASN A 82 -11.16 9.88 12.51
C ASN A 82 -12.52 10.27 13.11
N GLN A 83 -13.48 10.73 12.30
CA GLN A 83 -14.81 11.15 12.78
C GLN A 83 -15.62 10.01 13.37
N LYS A 84 -15.43 8.78 12.90
CA LYS A 84 -16.19 7.61 13.41
C LYS A 84 -15.50 6.91 14.56
N CYS A 85 -14.42 7.48 15.12
CA CYS A 85 -13.61 6.85 16.17
C CYS A 85 -13.23 5.40 15.84
N VAL A 86 -13.10 5.10 14.57
CA VAL A 86 -12.67 3.79 14.12
C VAL A 86 -11.17 3.75 14.37
N ILE A 87 -10.76 2.97 15.37
CA ILE A 87 -9.35 2.63 15.59
C ILE A 87 -8.95 1.75 14.41
N PHE A 88 -8.66 2.41 13.30
CA PHE A 88 -8.26 1.76 12.09
C PHE A 88 -7.03 2.45 11.58
N PHE A 89 -6.02 1.65 11.48
CA PHE A 89 -4.87 2.01 10.70
C PHE A 89 -5.18 1.62 9.27
N PRO A 90 -5.47 2.56 8.39
CA PRO A 90 -5.95 2.27 7.05
C PRO A 90 -4.99 1.43 6.21
N PHE A 91 -3.88 1.00 6.77
CA PHE A 91 -2.82 0.29 6.07
C PHE A 91 -2.11 -0.76 6.92
N ASN A 92 -2.83 -1.41 7.83
CA ASN A 92 -2.28 -2.62 8.43
C ASN A 92 -2.34 -3.79 7.44
N ILE A 93 -1.38 -4.69 7.54
CA ILE A 93 -1.45 -6.01 6.92
C ILE A 93 -2.78 -6.67 7.32
N GLY A 94 -3.43 -7.34 6.38
CA GLY A 94 -4.77 -7.92 6.56
C GLY A 94 -5.88 -6.93 6.28
N LEU A 95 -5.59 -5.76 5.70
CA LEU A 95 -6.54 -4.70 5.37
C LEU A 95 -7.74 -5.19 4.54
N MET A 96 -7.51 -6.14 3.64
CA MET A 96 -8.56 -6.65 2.76
C MET A 96 -9.47 -7.65 3.46
N HIS A 97 -9.12 -8.11 4.67
CA HIS A 97 -9.92 -9.00 5.49
C HIS A 97 -10.54 -8.25 6.68
N THR A 98 -11.62 -8.80 7.23
CA THR A 98 -12.39 -8.18 8.32
C THR A 98 -11.84 -8.48 9.71
N SER A 99 -10.77 -9.28 9.82
CA SER A 99 -10.19 -9.68 11.09
C SER A 99 -8.81 -9.07 11.30
N PHE A 100 -8.64 -8.40 12.42
CA PHE A 100 -7.32 -8.11 12.97
C PHE A 100 -6.64 -9.44 13.27
N THR A 101 -5.65 -9.81 12.47
CA THR A 101 -4.80 -10.94 12.79
C THR A 101 -3.62 -10.46 13.63
N SER A 102 -3.18 -11.30 14.54
CA SER A 102 -1.97 -11.03 15.31
C SER A 102 -0.77 -10.94 14.36
N HIS A 103 0.19 -10.07 14.64
CA HIS A 103 1.43 -9.89 13.86
C HIS A 103 2.23 -11.18 13.57
N ASN A 104 1.80 -12.32 14.13
CA ASN A 104 2.44 -13.61 13.92
C ASN A 104 2.24 -14.23 12.53
N ASN A 105 1.36 -13.68 11.69
CA ASN A 105 1.03 -14.20 10.36
C ASN A 105 1.25 -13.19 9.21
N CYS A 106 2.16 -12.23 9.40
CA CYS A 106 2.38 -11.14 8.44
C CYS A 106 2.51 -11.59 6.97
N ILE A 107 3.17 -12.72 6.70
CA ILE A 107 3.36 -13.21 5.32
C ILE A 107 2.03 -13.69 4.73
N ASN A 108 1.24 -14.43 5.48
CA ASN A 108 -0.05 -14.93 5.00
C ASN A 108 -1.03 -13.78 4.77
N ASP A 109 -1.05 -12.81 5.68
CA ASP A 109 -1.90 -11.63 5.56
C ASP A 109 -1.46 -10.74 4.40
N LEU A 110 -0.14 -10.59 4.18
CA LEU A 110 0.42 -9.90 3.02
C LEU A 110 -0.02 -10.58 1.72
N ASN A 111 0.19 -11.88 1.58
CA ASN A 111 -0.18 -12.61 0.37
C ASN A 111 -1.69 -12.49 0.11
N SER A 112 -2.50 -12.61 1.14
CA SER A 112 -3.95 -12.47 1.05
C SER A 112 -4.38 -11.07 0.59
N ASP A 113 -3.76 -10.02 1.11
CA ASP A 113 -4.01 -8.65 0.68
C ASP A 113 -3.59 -8.44 -0.79
N LEU A 114 -2.42 -8.96 -1.20
CA LEU A 114 -1.94 -8.87 -2.56
C LEU A 114 -2.89 -9.55 -3.56
N ASP A 115 -3.38 -10.75 -3.21
CA ASP A 115 -4.36 -11.49 -4.03
C ASP A 115 -5.66 -10.71 -4.17
N GLU A 116 -6.21 -10.20 -3.08
CA GLU A 116 -7.45 -9.41 -3.08
C GLU A 116 -7.33 -8.08 -3.86
N LEU A 117 -6.15 -7.48 -3.86
CA LEU A 117 -5.84 -6.28 -4.65
C LEU A 117 -5.57 -6.62 -6.14
N GLY A 118 -5.49 -7.90 -6.49
CA GLY A 118 -5.16 -8.37 -7.82
C GLY A 118 -3.69 -8.13 -8.19
N ILE A 119 -2.81 -8.06 -7.20
CA ILE A 119 -1.37 -7.88 -7.38
C ILE A 119 -0.73 -9.27 -7.51
N ARG A 120 -0.13 -9.57 -8.66
CA ARG A 120 0.69 -10.76 -8.80
C ARG A 120 1.96 -10.58 -7.97
N HIS A 121 2.39 -11.63 -7.28
CA HIS A 121 3.56 -11.56 -6.41
C HIS A 121 4.38 -12.85 -6.51
N TYR A 122 5.70 -12.71 -6.38
CA TYR A 122 6.66 -13.77 -6.59
C TYR A 122 7.76 -13.67 -5.54
N ASP A 123 8.15 -14.80 -4.96
CA ASP A 123 9.31 -14.86 -4.08
C ASP A 123 10.57 -14.52 -4.89
N VAL A 124 11.37 -13.62 -4.38
CA VAL A 124 12.61 -13.17 -5.02
C VAL A 124 13.66 -12.86 -3.97
N ASP A 125 14.91 -13.25 -4.20
CA ASP A 125 16.01 -12.74 -3.37
C ASP A 125 16.17 -11.23 -3.63
N TYR A 126 16.36 -10.44 -2.58
CA TYR A 126 16.50 -8.99 -2.72
C TYR A 126 17.70 -8.56 -3.57
N LYS A 127 18.69 -9.48 -3.80
CA LYS A 127 19.85 -9.26 -4.66
C LYS A 127 19.57 -9.54 -6.13
N ASP A 128 18.54 -10.34 -6.41
CA ASP A 128 18.20 -10.71 -7.78
C ASP A 128 17.38 -9.62 -8.46
N SER A 129 17.35 -9.64 -9.78
CA SER A 129 16.54 -8.72 -10.59
C SER A 129 15.08 -9.18 -10.61
N CYS A 130 14.14 -8.23 -10.74
CA CYS A 130 12.74 -8.53 -11.02
C CYS A 130 12.59 -9.15 -12.41
N GLU A 131 11.89 -10.29 -12.52
CA GLU A 131 11.71 -11.02 -13.78
C GLU A 131 10.37 -10.74 -14.45
N HIS A 132 9.40 -10.20 -13.72
CA HIS A 132 8.02 -10.05 -14.17
C HIS A 132 7.62 -8.57 -14.43
N GLY A 133 8.60 -7.66 -14.35
CA GLY A 133 8.40 -6.24 -14.62
C GLY A 133 7.72 -5.48 -13.49
N GLY A 134 7.82 -5.98 -12.28
CA GLY A 134 7.42 -5.34 -11.04
C GLY A 134 8.57 -4.61 -10.34
N TYR A 135 8.44 -4.47 -9.03
CA TYR A 135 9.47 -3.99 -8.13
C TYR A 135 9.46 -4.79 -6.83
N LYS A 136 10.54 -4.76 -6.09
CA LYS A 136 10.63 -5.51 -4.83
C LYS A 136 10.11 -4.71 -3.64
N ILE A 137 9.43 -5.42 -2.76
CA ILE A 137 9.22 -5.00 -1.38
C ILE A 137 9.91 -5.99 -0.45
N ALA A 138 10.34 -5.54 0.72
CA ALA A 138 10.91 -6.42 1.72
C ALA A 138 10.24 -6.19 3.07
N LEU A 139 9.97 -7.31 3.74
CA LEU A 139 9.41 -7.37 5.08
C LEU A 139 10.54 -7.56 6.09
N PHE A 140 10.53 -6.71 7.09
CA PHE A 140 11.30 -6.82 8.31
C PHE A 140 10.36 -7.03 9.50
N GLN A 141 10.78 -7.79 10.49
CA GLN A 141 9.93 -8.11 11.63
C GLN A 141 10.73 -8.13 12.94
N THR A 142 10.08 -7.76 14.02
CA THR A 142 10.50 -7.97 15.40
C THR A 142 9.38 -8.61 16.19
N ASP A 143 9.58 -8.89 17.49
CA ASP A 143 8.51 -9.43 18.34
C ASP A 143 7.34 -8.43 18.46
N GLY A 144 6.26 -8.73 17.75
CA GLY A 144 5.01 -7.95 17.83
C GLY A 144 4.89 -6.77 16.87
N ASP A 145 5.88 -6.51 15.99
CA ASP A 145 5.79 -5.42 14.99
C ASP A 145 6.44 -5.80 13.67
N PHE A 146 6.12 -5.05 12.61
CA PHE A 146 6.65 -5.24 11.27
C PHE A 146 7.02 -3.92 10.61
N HIS A 147 7.92 -3.99 9.65
CA HIS A 147 8.27 -2.85 8.80
C HIS A 147 8.47 -3.26 7.36
N PHE A 148 7.99 -2.41 6.44
CA PHE A 148 8.16 -2.60 5.00
C PHE A 148 9.08 -1.57 4.40
N VAL A 149 9.89 -2.04 3.45
CA VAL A 149 10.70 -1.21 2.57
C VAL A 149 10.42 -1.57 1.11
N ARG A 150 10.67 -0.66 0.18
CA ARG A 150 10.53 -0.93 -1.25
C ARG A 150 11.80 -0.58 -2.01
N GLU A 151 12.05 -1.32 -3.09
CA GLU A 151 13.07 -0.98 -4.08
C GLU A 151 12.56 0.14 -4.98
N ASN A 152 13.43 1.11 -5.26
CA ASN A 152 13.17 2.21 -6.20
C ASN A 152 13.70 1.84 -7.60
N SER A 153 13.26 2.56 -8.61
CA SER A 153 13.64 2.33 -10.02
C SER A 153 15.12 2.50 -10.30
N ASP A 154 15.87 3.13 -9.40
CA ASP A 154 17.33 3.30 -9.47
C ASP A 154 18.11 2.23 -8.69
N GLY A 155 17.42 1.21 -8.17
CA GLY A 155 18.02 0.12 -7.39
C GLY A 155 18.26 0.46 -5.92
N SER A 156 18.03 1.69 -5.49
CA SER A 156 18.03 2.06 -4.07
C SER A 156 16.78 1.53 -3.37
N TRP A 157 16.80 1.51 -2.04
CA TRP A 157 15.65 1.16 -1.23
C TRP A 157 15.13 2.37 -0.47
N SER A 158 13.86 2.34 -0.10
CA SER A 158 13.28 3.40 0.71
C SER A 158 12.14 2.87 1.58
N HIS A 159 11.90 3.56 2.68
CA HIS A 159 10.80 3.24 3.58
C HIS A 159 10.22 4.51 4.21
N LYS A 160 9.03 4.38 4.76
CA LYS A 160 8.33 5.43 5.48
C LYS A 160 8.20 5.04 6.94
N TYR A 161 8.57 5.94 7.84
CA TYR A 161 8.42 5.72 9.28
C TYR A 161 6.96 5.78 9.70
N GLY A 162 6.32 4.64 9.95
CA GLY A 162 4.96 4.55 10.48
C GLY A 162 4.01 5.58 9.84
N PHE A 163 3.34 6.38 10.66
CA PHE A 163 2.45 7.46 10.21
C PHE A 163 3.14 8.82 10.03
N SER A 164 4.46 8.91 10.19
CA SER A 164 5.20 10.15 9.93
C SER A 164 5.17 10.49 8.43
N THR A 165 5.46 11.74 8.08
CA THR A 165 5.68 12.14 6.68
C THR A 165 7.11 11.86 6.21
N TYR A 166 7.94 11.29 7.09
CA TYR A 166 9.35 11.07 6.82
C TYR A 166 9.55 9.79 6.02
N VAL A 167 10.24 9.93 4.89
CA VAL A 167 10.68 8.83 4.02
C VAL A 167 12.19 8.85 3.97
N GLU A 168 12.82 7.73 4.27
CA GLU A 168 14.26 7.55 4.22
C GLU A 168 14.66 6.70 3.02
N ARG A 169 15.82 7.03 2.44
CA ARG A 169 16.45 6.29 1.37
C ARG A 169 17.68 5.54 1.89
N MET A 170 17.86 4.32 1.38
CA MET A 170 19.00 3.46 1.66
C MET A 170 19.59 2.98 0.34
N ASP A 171 20.93 2.99 0.22
CA ASP A 171 21.61 2.48 -0.97
C ASP A 171 21.55 0.95 -1.06
N LYS A 172 21.44 0.27 0.08
CA LYS A 172 21.39 -1.19 0.18
C LYS A 172 20.42 -1.61 1.28
N LEU A 173 19.81 -2.77 1.07
CA LEU A 173 18.97 -3.39 2.09
C LEU A 173 19.87 -3.91 3.24
N PRO A 174 19.67 -3.48 4.50
CA PRO A 174 20.41 -3.95 5.65
C PRO A 174 19.92 -5.35 6.07
N LYS A 175 20.72 -6.05 6.88
CA LYS A 175 20.26 -7.29 7.54
C LYS A 175 19.27 -6.98 8.67
N TYR A 176 19.50 -5.90 9.40
CA TYR A 176 18.62 -5.41 10.47
C TYR A 176 18.24 -3.96 10.17
N LEU A 177 16.98 -3.64 10.34
CA LEU A 177 16.48 -2.28 10.27
C LEU A 177 16.25 -1.76 11.68
N PHE A 178 16.70 -0.55 11.99
CA PHE A 178 16.62 0.07 13.33
C PHE A 178 17.23 -0.78 14.46
N ASP A 179 18.22 -1.61 14.15
CA ASP A 179 18.90 -2.55 15.06
C ASP A 179 18.00 -3.65 15.68
N GLU A 180 16.69 -3.64 15.41
CA GLU A 180 15.71 -4.53 16.05
C GLU A 180 14.97 -5.40 15.06
N TYR A 181 14.67 -4.88 13.85
CA TYR A 181 13.85 -5.58 12.86
C TYR A 181 14.72 -6.44 11.97
N GLU A 182 14.54 -7.75 12.06
CA GLU A 182 15.27 -8.69 11.20
C GLU A 182 14.60 -8.84 9.83
N PHE A 183 15.42 -8.93 8.78
CA PHE A 183 14.94 -9.24 7.43
C PHE A 183 14.28 -10.62 7.41
N VAL A 184 13.05 -10.67 6.90
CA VAL A 184 12.26 -11.90 6.78
C VAL A 184 12.21 -12.40 5.35
N LYS A 185 11.79 -11.53 4.42
CA LYS A 185 11.51 -11.92 3.05
C LYS A 185 11.48 -10.72 2.10
N SER A 186 11.83 -10.95 0.85
CA SER A 186 11.54 -10.02 -0.26
C SER A 186 10.64 -10.67 -1.31
N ILE A 187 9.81 -9.85 -1.93
CA ILE A 187 8.77 -10.26 -2.88
C ILE A 187 8.78 -9.26 -4.04
N GLU A 188 8.82 -9.76 -5.29
CA GLU A 188 8.48 -8.95 -6.45
C GLU A 188 6.96 -8.80 -6.53
N ILE A 189 6.46 -7.58 -6.61
CA ILE A 189 5.04 -7.29 -6.79
C ILE A 189 4.79 -6.65 -8.16
N VAL A 190 3.75 -7.15 -8.86
CA VAL A 190 3.35 -6.71 -10.20
C VAL A 190 1.89 -6.31 -10.19
N LYS A 191 1.62 -5.01 -10.24
CA LYS A 191 0.27 -4.45 -10.18
C LYS A 191 -0.50 -4.62 -11.48
N PRO A 192 -1.83 -4.75 -11.43
CA PRO A 192 -2.69 -4.90 -12.60
C PRO A 192 -2.93 -3.55 -13.31
N LEU A 193 -1.88 -2.95 -13.86
CA LEU A 193 -1.93 -1.59 -14.39
C LEU A 193 -2.78 -1.47 -15.66
N VAL A 194 -3.67 -0.49 -15.69
CA VAL A 194 -4.35 0.00 -16.88
C VAL A 194 -3.60 1.24 -17.38
N ARG A 195 -2.97 1.12 -18.54
CA ARG A 195 -2.17 2.22 -19.11
C ARG A 195 -3.07 3.27 -19.75
N ARG A 196 -2.77 4.54 -19.51
CA ARG A 196 -3.32 5.63 -20.31
C ARG A 196 -2.70 5.53 -21.72
N ILE A 197 -3.53 5.35 -22.75
CA ILE A 197 -3.08 5.51 -24.14
C ILE A 197 -2.92 7.01 -24.38
N LYS A 198 -1.73 7.41 -24.81
CA LYS A 198 -1.44 8.77 -25.23
C LYS A 198 -2.05 9.04 -26.58
#